data_ffdd8a326c6df44214dfb82493e445d5
#
_entry.id   ffdd8a326c6df44214dfb82493e445d5
#
_cell.length_a   1.000
_cell.length_b   1.000
_cell.length_c   1.000
_cell.angle_alpha   90.00
_cell.angle_beta   90.00
_cell.angle_gamma   90.00
#
_symmetry.space_group_name_H-M   'P 1'
#
loop_
_entity.id
_entity.type
_entity.pdbx_description
1 polymer ?
#
loop_
_entity_poly.entity_id
_entity_poly.type
_entity_poly.pdbx_seq_one_letter_code
_entity_poly.pdbx_strand_id
1 'polypeptide(L)'
;MDLKGKLALITGAANGIGVSYTKELLKAGVAKVAILDVSVAAGEETVATLGAEFGKDRLKFVKCDVTNKAEFEAAVNSVVAEFKTLDIFINNAGIMNDGLWEKQILINFNAVVFGTMLAIKIMSKETGGRGGTVVNIASILGLAPMAGCPVYVGTKHAVIGLTTSWALPFHYNKTGIRMLVMCPGVTSTDLISGSGTRQLTEDVSAECHRELSALPAQPTDNVAQGMMHLLKTGANGSVWVSEGGKPVYEVLIPDRNAMKK
;
A
#
# COMPACT_ATOMS: atom_id res chain seq x y z
N MET A 1 -10.19 -13.28 -5.34
CA MET A 1 -9.26 -14.29 -5.94
C MET A 1 -8.90 -15.32 -4.89
N ASP A 2 -8.54 -16.55 -5.28
CA ASP A 2 -7.88 -17.50 -4.37
C ASP A 2 -6.42 -17.04 -4.14
N LEU A 3 -5.99 -17.00 -2.88
CA LEU A 3 -4.66 -16.57 -2.48
C LEU A 3 -3.65 -17.71 -2.37
N LYS A 4 -4.14 -18.97 -2.32
CA LYS A 4 -3.28 -20.15 -2.16
C LYS A 4 -2.30 -20.28 -3.33
N GLY A 5 -1.03 -20.44 -3.01
CA GLY A 5 0.04 -20.59 -4.01
C GLY A 5 0.45 -19.32 -4.77
N LYS A 6 -0.13 -18.15 -4.44
CA LYS A 6 0.20 -16.86 -5.06
C LYS A 6 1.56 -16.33 -4.60
N LEU A 7 2.12 -15.42 -5.39
CA LEU A 7 3.41 -14.77 -5.16
C LEU A 7 3.16 -13.27 -4.99
N ALA A 8 3.60 -12.71 -3.86
CA ALA A 8 3.33 -11.33 -3.49
C ALA A 8 4.62 -10.52 -3.30
N LEU A 9 4.55 -9.22 -3.58
CA LEU A 9 5.56 -8.23 -3.27
C LEU A 9 4.91 -7.05 -2.55
N ILE A 10 5.53 -6.58 -1.46
CA ILE A 10 5.05 -5.46 -0.65
C ILE A 10 6.20 -4.47 -0.42
N THR A 11 5.97 -3.19 -0.71
CA THR A 11 6.92 -2.11 -0.37
C THR A 11 6.64 -1.55 1.02
N GLY A 12 7.68 -1.10 1.75
CA GLY A 12 7.53 -0.58 3.12
C GLY A 12 7.00 -1.64 4.09
N ALA A 13 7.51 -2.87 3.99
CA ALA A 13 6.96 -4.00 4.72
C ALA A 13 7.89 -4.55 5.83
N ALA A 14 8.93 -3.82 6.20
CA ALA A 14 9.76 -4.14 7.36
C ALA A 14 9.10 -3.77 8.70
N ASN A 15 8.11 -2.86 8.67
CA ASN A 15 7.43 -2.36 9.87
C ASN A 15 5.93 -2.16 9.64
N GLY A 16 5.20 -1.91 10.73
CA GLY A 16 3.82 -1.42 10.72
C GLY A 16 2.83 -2.32 9.97
N ILE A 17 1.98 -1.71 9.16
CA ILE A 17 0.90 -2.40 8.44
C ILE A 17 1.47 -3.44 7.45
N GLY A 18 2.63 -3.16 6.84
CA GLY A 18 3.24 -4.07 5.86
C GLY A 18 3.64 -5.42 6.45
N VAL A 19 4.09 -5.46 7.71
CA VAL A 19 4.36 -6.71 8.44
C VAL A 19 3.06 -7.50 8.64
N SER A 20 1.99 -6.83 9.07
CA SER A 20 0.69 -7.49 9.26
C SER A 20 0.11 -7.99 7.94
N TYR A 21 0.28 -7.26 6.81
CA TYR A 21 -0.07 -7.76 5.48
C TYR A 21 0.70 -9.02 5.12
N THR A 22 2.02 -9.02 5.34
CA THR A 22 2.88 -10.17 5.09
C THR A 22 2.40 -11.39 5.87
N LYS A 23 2.14 -11.23 7.16
CA LYS A 23 1.64 -12.30 8.04
C LYS A 23 0.32 -12.87 7.56
N GLU A 24 -0.67 -12.03 7.27
CA GLU A 24 -1.99 -12.49 6.84
C GLU A 24 -1.98 -13.15 5.44
N LEU A 25 -1.13 -12.67 4.52
CA LEU A 25 -0.90 -13.33 3.22
C LEU A 25 -0.33 -14.75 3.40
N LEU A 26 0.66 -14.90 4.28
CA LEU A 26 1.26 -16.22 4.57
C LEU A 26 0.24 -17.18 5.21
N LYS A 27 -0.58 -16.70 6.16
CA LYS A 27 -1.71 -17.46 6.75
C LYS A 27 -2.73 -17.88 5.69
N ALA A 28 -3.01 -17.00 4.73
CA ALA A 28 -3.94 -17.29 3.63
C ALA A 28 -3.37 -18.24 2.56
N GLY A 29 -2.15 -18.75 2.74
CA GLY A 29 -1.53 -19.74 1.85
C GLY A 29 -0.81 -19.15 0.64
N VAL A 30 -0.49 -17.84 0.63
CA VAL A 30 0.41 -17.24 -0.36
C VAL A 30 1.74 -17.97 -0.30
N ALA A 31 2.26 -18.43 -1.42
CA ALA A 31 3.45 -19.28 -1.45
C ALA A 31 4.71 -18.56 -1.01
N LYS A 32 4.93 -17.33 -1.55
CA LYS A 32 6.07 -16.49 -1.17
C LYS A 32 5.68 -15.02 -1.10
N VAL A 33 6.29 -14.29 -0.18
CA VAL A 33 6.16 -12.83 -0.03
C VAL A 33 7.54 -12.18 -0.06
N ALA A 34 7.73 -11.23 -0.97
CA ALA A 34 8.91 -10.35 -0.98
C ALA A 34 8.61 -9.06 -0.21
N ILE A 35 9.49 -8.71 0.70
CA ILE A 35 9.46 -7.52 1.55
C ILE A 35 10.51 -6.55 1.00
N LEU A 36 10.10 -5.39 0.50
CA LEU A 36 11.00 -4.33 0.06
C LEU A 36 10.95 -3.18 1.06
N ASP A 37 12.12 -2.80 1.63
CA ASP A 37 12.19 -1.70 2.59
C ASP A 37 13.59 -1.09 2.63
N VAL A 38 13.71 0.16 3.10
CA VAL A 38 15.00 0.82 3.33
C VAL A 38 15.67 0.34 4.61
N SER A 39 14.89 -0.12 5.60
CA SER A 39 15.36 -0.56 6.92
C SER A 39 15.84 -2.00 6.89
N VAL A 40 17.16 -2.19 6.75
CA VAL A 40 17.77 -3.54 6.67
C VAL A 40 17.51 -4.33 7.96
N ALA A 41 17.83 -3.74 9.12
CA ALA A 41 17.69 -4.42 10.40
C ALA A 41 16.24 -4.89 10.66
N ALA A 42 15.26 -4.00 10.46
CA ALA A 42 13.84 -4.35 10.64
C ALA A 42 13.35 -5.37 9.60
N GLY A 43 13.83 -5.29 8.35
CA GLY A 43 13.47 -6.25 7.31
C GLY A 43 13.99 -7.65 7.58
N GLU A 44 15.24 -7.76 8.05
CA GLU A 44 15.85 -9.03 8.45
C GLU A 44 15.16 -9.62 9.68
N GLU A 45 14.83 -8.80 10.67
CA GLU A 45 14.07 -9.21 11.86
C GLU A 45 12.67 -9.73 11.49
N THR A 46 11.97 -9.03 10.60
CA THR A 46 10.65 -9.45 10.10
C THR A 46 10.73 -10.81 9.39
N VAL A 47 11.73 -10.99 8.51
CA VAL A 47 11.93 -12.29 7.84
C VAL A 47 12.31 -13.38 8.83
N ALA A 48 13.13 -13.10 9.83
CA ALA A 48 13.49 -14.08 10.85
C ALA A 48 12.27 -14.51 11.68
N THR A 49 11.49 -13.54 12.15
CA THR A 49 10.30 -13.78 12.99
C THR A 49 9.21 -14.52 12.24
N LEU A 50 8.78 -14.01 11.09
CA LEU A 50 7.75 -14.66 10.28
C LEU A 50 8.25 -15.95 9.64
N GLY A 51 9.54 -16.04 9.31
CA GLY A 51 10.15 -17.25 8.78
C GLY A 51 10.19 -18.40 9.79
N ALA A 52 10.29 -18.10 11.08
CA ALA A 52 10.17 -19.11 12.12
C ALA A 52 8.74 -19.71 12.23
N GLU A 53 7.71 -18.89 11.98
CA GLU A 53 6.30 -19.31 12.04
C GLU A 53 5.83 -19.97 10.73
N PHE A 54 6.24 -19.44 9.56
CA PHE A 54 5.67 -19.82 8.26
C PHE A 54 6.63 -20.55 7.31
N GLY A 55 7.91 -20.64 7.64
CA GLY A 55 8.97 -21.17 6.76
C GLY A 55 9.82 -20.06 6.13
N LYS A 56 11.13 -20.14 6.29
CA LYS A 56 12.11 -19.13 5.83
C LYS A 56 12.15 -19.01 4.30
N ASP A 57 11.92 -20.08 3.58
CA ASP A 57 11.88 -20.15 2.13
C ASP A 57 10.67 -19.43 1.50
N ARG A 58 9.69 -19.05 2.31
CA ARG A 58 8.49 -18.31 1.89
C ARG A 58 8.67 -16.80 1.93
N LEU A 59 9.77 -16.31 2.45
CA LEU A 59 10.02 -14.87 2.64
C LEU A 59 11.32 -14.46 1.97
N LYS A 60 11.32 -13.29 1.34
CA LYS A 60 12.51 -12.65 0.81
C LYS A 60 12.52 -11.19 1.23
N PHE A 61 13.58 -10.75 1.91
CA PHE A 61 13.84 -9.33 2.11
C PHE A 61 14.77 -8.80 1.01
N VAL A 62 14.46 -7.60 0.50
CA VAL A 62 15.31 -6.86 -0.44
C VAL A 62 15.37 -5.41 0.05
N LYS A 63 16.57 -4.94 0.37
CA LYS A 63 16.79 -3.53 0.69
C LYS A 63 16.44 -2.69 -0.54
N CYS A 64 15.59 -1.68 -0.36
CA CYS A 64 15.11 -0.86 -1.47
C CYS A 64 14.64 0.51 -1.00
N ASP A 65 15.23 1.57 -1.54
CA ASP A 65 14.67 2.91 -1.51
C ASP A 65 13.76 3.09 -2.73
N VAL A 66 12.45 3.11 -2.50
CA VAL A 66 11.44 3.26 -3.56
C VAL A 66 11.50 4.61 -4.28
N THR A 67 12.20 5.62 -3.75
CA THR A 67 12.41 6.91 -4.39
C THR A 67 13.51 6.86 -5.44
N ASN A 68 14.41 5.89 -5.36
CA ASN A 68 15.43 5.63 -6.36
C ASN A 68 14.90 4.64 -7.40
N LYS A 69 14.50 5.13 -8.56
CA LYS A 69 13.89 4.31 -9.62
C LYS A 69 14.76 3.11 -10.04
N ALA A 70 16.08 3.32 -10.18
CA ALA A 70 16.99 2.26 -10.58
C ALA A 70 17.10 1.15 -9.51
N GLU A 71 17.19 1.54 -8.24
CA GLU A 71 17.21 0.60 -7.11
C GLU A 71 15.88 -0.14 -7.00
N PHE A 72 14.75 0.56 -7.14
CA PHE A 72 13.43 -0.07 -7.07
C PHE A 72 13.20 -1.07 -8.22
N GLU A 73 13.55 -0.71 -9.46
CA GLU A 73 13.48 -1.64 -10.60
C GLU A 73 14.39 -2.85 -10.40
N ALA A 74 15.62 -2.65 -9.95
CA ALA A 74 16.55 -3.74 -9.66
C ALA A 74 16.04 -4.67 -8.56
N ALA A 75 15.48 -4.12 -7.48
CA ALA A 75 14.88 -4.90 -6.39
C ALA A 75 13.71 -5.76 -6.89
N VAL A 76 12.79 -5.18 -7.66
CA VAL A 76 11.64 -5.91 -8.24
C VAL A 76 12.13 -7.00 -9.21
N ASN A 77 13.10 -6.69 -10.07
CA ASN A 77 13.69 -7.68 -11.00
C ASN A 77 14.35 -8.84 -10.26
N SER A 78 15.01 -8.59 -9.12
CA SER A 78 15.62 -9.65 -8.29
C SER A 78 14.57 -10.58 -7.69
N VAL A 79 13.40 -10.05 -7.33
CA VAL A 79 12.24 -10.84 -6.85
C VAL A 79 11.69 -11.70 -7.99
N VAL A 80 11.49 -11.11 -9.17
CA VAL A 80 10.96 -11.82 -10.35
C VAL A 80 11.93 -12.90 -10.83
N ALA A 81 13.24 -12.66 -10.78
CA ALA A 81 14.24 -13.66 -11.14
C ALA A 81 14.14 -14.92 -10.27
N GLU A 82 13.81 -14.77 -8.96
CA GLU A 82 13.63 -15.89 -8.04
C GLU A 82 12.22 -16.48 -8.10
N PHE A 83 11.18 -15.63 -8.04
CA PHE A 83 9.78 -16.06 -7.98
C PHE A 83 9.23 -16.52 -9.35
N LYS A 84 9.89 -16.12 -10.45
CA LYS A 84 9.51 -16.32 -11.86
C LYS A 84 8.29 -15.50 -12.30
N THR A 85 7.43 -15.07 -11.40
CA THR A 85 6.26 -14.23 -11.67
C THR A 85 5.82 -13.52 -10.41
N LEU A 86 4.86 -12.59 -10.55
CA LEU A 86 4.12 -11.99 -9.43
C LEU A 86 2.63 -12.09 -9.71
N ASP A 87 1.83 -12.27 -8.65
CA ASP A 87 0.38 -12.29 -8.70
C ASP A 87 -0.22 -11.10 -7.94
N ILE A 88 0.50 -10.59 -6.92
CA ILE A 88 0.06 -9.51 -6.04
C ILE A 88 1.21 -8.52 -5.86
N PHE A 89 0.94 -7.24 -6.11
CA PHE A 89 1.88 -6.15 -5.87
C PHE A 89 1.22 -5.09 -4.98
N ILE A 90 1.77 -4.85 -3.78
CA ILE A 90 1.22 -3.90 -2.82
C ILE A 90 2.18 -2.72 -2.68
N ASN A 91 1.79 -1.55 -3.20
CA ASN A 91 2.47 -0.28 -2.96
C ASN A 91 2.04 0.26 -1.59
N ASN A 92 2.80 -0.10 -0.54
CA ASN A 92 2.49 0.25 0.84
C ASN A 92 3.45 1.30 1.44
N ALA A 93 4.67 1.42 0.92
CA ALA A 93 5.64 2.42 1.41
C ALA A 93 5.02 3.81 1.47
N GLY A 94 5.17 4.50 2.61
CA GLY A 94 4.62 5.83 2.80
C GLY A 94 5.10 6.48 4.08
N ILE A 95 5.07 7.81 4.11
CA ILE A 95 5.37 8.63 5.29
C ILE A 95 4.28 9.69 5.48
N MET A 96 4.13 10.22 6.69
CA MET A 96 3.35 11.40 7.01
C MET A 96 4.26 12.44 7.67
N ASN A 97 4.74 13.37 6.88
CA ASN A 97 5.69 14.40 7.30
C ASN A 97 5.65 15.56 6.28
N ASP A 98 4.72 16.49 6.46
CA ASP A 98 4.60 17.63 5.56
C ASP A 98 5.80 18.59 5.68
N GLY A 99 6.58 18.53 6.76
CA GLY A 99 7.85 19.27 6.88
C GLY A 99 8.92 18.80 5.87
N LEU A 100 8.79 17.56 5.38
CA LEU A 100 9.62 16.99 4.31
C LEU A 100 8.78 16.71 3.07
N TRP A 101 7.95 17.66 2.66
CA TRP A 101 6.91 17.46 1.66
C TRP A 101 7.41 16.94 0.31
N GLU A 102 8.59 17.39 -0.18
CA GLU A 102 9.16 16.87 -1.43
C GLU A 102 9.44 15.37 -1.32
N LYS A 103 10.10 14.94 -0.23
CA LYS A 103 10.37 13.53 0.03
C LYS A 103 9.08 12.73 0.20
N GLN A 104 8.09 13.32 0.87
CA GLN A 104 6.77 12.70 1.03
C GLN A 104 6.07 12.46 -0.31
N ILE A 105 6.10 13.43 -1.22
CA ILE A 105 5.54 13.27 -2.58
C ILE A 105 6.30 12.18 -3.34
N LEU A 106 7.64 12.15 -3.25
CA LEU A 106 8.46 11.11 -3.88
C LEU A 106 8.09 9.71 -3.39
N ILE A 107 7.87 9.52 -2.09
CA ILE A 107 7.51 8.21 -1.52
C ILE A 107 6.03 7.90 -1.76
N ASN A 108 5.13 8.80 -1.35
CA ASN A 108 3.70 8.51 -1.26
C ASN A 108 3.00 8.49 -2.63
N PHE A 109 3.57 9.17 -3.64
CA PHE A 109 2.94 9.23 -4.95
C PHE A 109 3.88 8.80 -6.08
N ASN A 110 5.05 9.39 -6.26
CA ASN A 110 5.92 9.05 -7.39
C ASN A 110 6.35 7.57 -7.35
N ALA A 111 6.68 7.05 -6.17
CA ALA A 111 7.02 5.63 -6.01
C ALA A 111 5.82 4.72 -6.26
N VAL A 112 4.60 5.14 -5.88
CA VAL A 112 3.36 4.38 -6.17
C VAL A 112 3.10 4.34 -7.68
N VAL A 113 3.28 5.46 -8.39
CA VAL A 113 3.20 5.50 -9.87
C VAL A 113 4.19 4.52 -10.47
N PHE A 114 5.47 4.63 -10.07
CA PHE A 114 6.52 3.80 -10.63
C PHE A 114 6.34 2.31 -10.31
N GLY A 115 5.99 1.96 -9.05
CA GLY A 115 5.69 0.59 -8.64
C GLY A 115 4.50 -0.01 -9.40
N THR A 116 3.44 0.80 -9.65
CA THR A 116 2.31 0.39 -10.48
C THR A 116 2.75 0.11 -11.92
N MET A 117 3.61 0.95 -12.50
CA MET A 117 4.17 0.72 -13.84
C MET A 117 5.04 -0.53 -13.91
N LEU A 118 5.88 -0.79 -12.89
CA LEU A 118 6.68 -2.02 -12.79
C LEU A 118 5.77 -3.25 -12.69
N ALA A 119 4.73 -3.20 -11.87
CA ALA A 119 3.75 -4.27 -11.76
C ALA A 119 3.06 -4.55 -13.11
N ILE A 120 2.66 -3.51 -13.84
CA ILE A 120 2.06 -3.64 -15.18
C ILE A 120 3.08 -4.28 -16.15
N LYS A 121 4.33 -3.80 -16.17
CA LYS A 121 5.39 -4.36 -17.03
C LYS A 121 5.59 -5.86 -16.81
N ILE A 122 5.47 -6.35 -15.57
CA ILE A 122 5.77 -7.74 -15.18
C ILE A 122 4.55 -8.63 -15.28
N MET A 123 3.38 -8.13 -14.86
CA MET A 123 2.19 -8.95 -14.65
C MET A 123 1.21 -8.90 -15.83
N SER A 124 1.32 -7.89 -16.71
CA SER A 124 0.36 -7.68 -17.80
C SER A 124 0.34 -8.86 -18.80
N LYS A 125 -0.87 -9.24 -19.22
CA LYS A 125 -1.07 -10.21 -20.30
C LYS A 125 -0.46 -9.76 -21.63
N GLU A 126 -0.42 -8.45 -21.89
CA GLU A 126 0.19 -7.89 -23.10
C GLU A 126 1.73 -8.13 -23.15
N THR A 127 2.37 -8.25 -22.00
CA THR A 127 3.82 -8.48 -21.88
C THR A 127 4.18 -9.93 -21.56
N GLY A 128 3.22 -10.87 -21.69
CA GLY A 128 3.41 -12.29 -21.41
C GLY A 128 3.20 -12.67 -19.94
N GLY A 129 2.73 -11.76 -19.10
CA GLY A 129 2.30 -12.05 -17.74
C GLY A 129 0.93 -12.74 -17.69
N ARG A 130 0.44 -13.00 -16.47
CA ARG A 130 -0.81 -13.72 -16.25
C ARG A 130 -1.95 -12.82 -15.74
N GLY A 131 -1.74 -11.51 -15.71
CA GLY A 131 -2.56 -10.59 -14.95
C GLY A 131 -2.24 -10.68 -13.45
N GLY A 132 -3.15 -10.22 -12.60
CA GLY A 132 -2.97 -10.26 -11.15
C GLY A 132 -3.69 -9.13 -10.44
N THR A 133 -3.17 -8.72 -9.29
CA THR A 133 -3.75 -7.62 -8.51
C THR A 133 -2.68 -6.66 -8.02
N VAL A 134 -2.89 -5.38 -8.26
CA VAL A 134 -2.12 -4.28 -7.65
C VAL A 134 -3.01 -3.62 -6.59
N VAL A 135 -2.48 -3.44 -5.39
CA VAL A 135 -3.13 -2.67 -4.33
C VAL A 135 -2.28 -1.46 -4.00
N ASN A 136 -2.84 -0.28 -4.13
CA ASN A 136 -2.21 0.96 -3.72
C ASN A 136 -2.78 1.43 -2.38
N ILE A 137 -1.90 1.69 -1.41
CA ILE A 137 -2.31 2.12 -0.08
C ILE A 137 -2.46 3.64 -0.06
N ALA A 138 -3.73 4.08 -0.02
CA ALA A 138 -4.09 5.47 0.18
C ALA A 138 -4.23 5.78 1.70
N SER A 139 -5.33 6.37 2.10
CA SER A 139 -5.73 6.68 3.48
C SER A 139 -7.19 7.13 3.47
N ILE A 140 -7.88 7.13 4.61
CA ILE A 140 -9.13 7.88 4.78
C ILE A 140 -8.92 9.37 4.45
N LEU A 141 -7.72 9.89 4.63
CA LEU A 141 -7.32 11.26 4.24
C LEU A 141 -7.11 11.42 2.73
N GLY A 142 -7.27 10.38 1.94
CA GLY A 142 -7.45 10.45 0.50
C GLY A 142 -8.90 10.66 0.07
N LEU A 143 -9.84 10.66 1.03
CA LEU A 143 -11.28 10.79 0.82
C LEU A 143 -11.85 12.05 1.46
N ALA A 144 -11.11 12.68 2.38
CA ALA A 144 -11.52 13.88 3.12
C ALA A 144 -10.32 14.80 3.37
N PRO A 145 -10.54 16.13 3.45
CA PRO A 145 -9.50 17.08 3.83
C PRO A 145 -9.15 16.96 5.32
N MET A 146 -7.92 17.36 5.66
CA MET A 146 -7.43 17.54 7.03
C MET A 146 -6.49 18.74 7.05
N ALA A 147 -6.70 19.68 7.97
CA ALA A 147 -5.93 20.91 8.02
C ALA A 147 -4.48 20.68 8.45
N GLY A 148 -4.25 19.72 9.33
CA GLY A 148 -2.94 19.46 9.91
C GLY A 148 -1.92 18.76 9.01
N CYS A 149 -2.31 18.24 7.82
CA CYS A 149 -1.38 17.57 6.91
C CYS A 149 -1.80 17.68 5.43
N PRO A 150 -1.91 18.92 4.88
CA PRO A 150 -2.49 19.13 3.56
C PRO A 150 -1.71 18.48 2.41
N VAL A 151 -0.38 18.38 2.49
CA VAL A 151 0.43 17.72 1.45
C VAL A 151 0.22 16.20 1.50
N TYR A 152 0.20 15.59 2.69
CA TYR A 152 -0.15 14.18 2.84
C TYR A 152 -1.52 13.86 2.24
N VAL A 153 -2.54 14.66 2.58
CA VAL A 153 -3.90 14.58 2.02
C VAL A 153 -3.85 14.60 0.50
N GLY A 154 -3.13 15.57 -0.09
CA GLY A 154 -2.96 15.68 -1.54
C GLY A 154 -2.35 14.41 -2.15
N THR A 155 -1.30 13.83 -1.55
CA THR A 155 -0.68 12.60 -2.06
C THR A 155 -1.66 11.42 -2.04
N LYS A 156 -2.49 11.30 -0.98
CA LYS A 156 -3.43 10.18 -0.83
C LYS A 156 -4.65 10.29 -1.73
N HIS A 157 -5.12 11.51 -2.02
CA HIS A 157 -6.11 11.74 -3.08
C HIS A 157 -5.57 11.35 -4.46
N ALA A 158 -4.31 11.74 -4.75
CA ALA A 158 -3.65 11.40 -6.01
C ALA A 158 -3.53 9.88 -6.22
N VAL A 159 -3.24 9.11 -5.16
CA VAL A 159 -3.19 7.64 -5.22
C VAL A 159 -4.54 7.04 -5.61
N ILE A 160 -5.65 7.55 -5.06
CA ILE A 160 -7.00 7.08 -5.40
C ILE A 160 -7.27 7.35 -6.88
N GLY A 161 -7.08 8.60 -7.34
CA GLY A 161 -7.29 8.98 -8.73
C GLY A 161 -6.45 8.18 -9.73
N LEU A 162 -5.17 7.96 -9.41
CA LEU A 162 -4.27 7.11 -10.20
C LEU A 162 -4.80 5.69 -10.33
N THR A 163 -5.17 5.08 -9.20
CA THR A 163 -5.55 3.66 -9.15
C THR A 163 -6.87 3.40 -9.86
N THR A 164 -7.87 4.25 -9.63
CA THR A 164 -9.18 4.14 -10.28
C THR A 164 -9.09 4.40 -11.79
N SER A 165 -8.18 5.28 -12.23
CA SER A 165 -7.92 5.52 -13.66
C SER A 165 -7.28 4.29 -14.33
N TRP A 166 -6.30 3.63 -13.71
CA TRP A 166 -5.72 2.39 -14.21
C TRP A 166 -6.71 1.20 -14.20
N ALA A 167 -7.76 1.27 -13.39
CA ALA A 167 -8.81 0.25 -13.35
C ALA A 167 -9.79 0.33 -14.53
N LEU A 168 -9.80 1.41 -15.31
CA LEU A 168 -10.75 1.56 -16.43
C LEU A 168 -10.65 0.42 -17.44
N PRO A 169 -11.75 0.04 -18.11
CA PRO A 169 -11.80 -1.07 -19.05
C PRO A 169 -10.71 -1.04 -20.12
N PHE A 170 -10.32 0.15 -20.57
CA PHE A 170 -9.23 0.33 -21.53
C PHE A 170 -7.92 -0.32 -21.08
N HIS A 171 -7.56 -0.19 -19.79
CA HIS A 171 -6.34 -0.78 -19.24
C HIS A 171 -6.57 -2.22 -18.78
N TYR A 172 -7.67 -2.47 -18.06
CA TYR A 172 -7.95 -3.78 -17.50
C TYR A 172 -8.08 -4.88 -18.57
N ASN A 173 -8.77 -4.60 -19.67
CA ASN A 173 -8.97 -5.58 -20.74
C ASN A 173 -7.67 -6.00 -21.42
N LYS A 174 -6.68 -5.10 -21.44
CA LYS A 174 -5.34 -5.37 -21.99
C LYS A 174 -4.46 -6.11 -21.00
N THR A 175 -4.40 -5.60 -19.77
CA THR A 175 -3.42 -6.07 -18.78
C THR A 175 -3.89 -7.29 -18.02
N GLY A 176 -5.20 -7.44 -17.79
CA GLY A 176 -5.77 -8.42 -16.89
C GLY A 176 -5.39 -8.17 -15.42
N ILE A 177 -4.92 -6.94 -15.08
CA ILE A 177 -4.50 -6.56 -13.75
C ILE A 177 -5.63 -5.79 -13.06
N ARG A 178 -6.11 -6.35 -11.98
CA ARG A 178 -7.09 -5.69 -11.11
C ARG A 178 -6.37 -4.66 -10.23
N MET A 179 -6.86 -3.43 -10.25
CA MET A 179 -6.36 -2.30 -9.47
C MET A 179 -7.30 -2.02 -8.29
N LEU A 180 -6.77 -1.97 -7.07
CA LEU A 180 -7.54 -1.81 -5.85
C LEU A 180 -6.92 -0.71 -4.98
N VAL A 181 -7.76 -0.02 -4.22
CA VAL A 181 -7.32 0.97 -3.22
C VAL A 181 -7.70 0.50 -1.82
N MET A 182 -6.73 0.52 -0.91
CA MET A 182 -6.96 0.41 0.53
C MET A 182 -6.74 1.77 1.18
N CYS A 183 -7.72 2.24 1.95
CA CYS A 183 -7.70 3.48 2.71
C CYS A 183 -7.72 3.18 4.23
N PRO A 184 -6.55 2.97 4.87
CA PRO A 184 -6.50 2.83 6.31
C PRO A 184 -6.90 4.13 7.02
N GLY A 185 -7.62 4.01 8.14
CA GLY A 185 -7.78 5.04 9.15
C GLY A 185 -6.57 5.13 10.07
N VAL A 186 -6.71 5.85 11.19
CA VAL A 186 -5.65 5.97 12.19
C VAL A 186 -5.28 4.58 12.69
N THR A 187 -4.05 4.17 12.40
CA THR A 187 -3.55 2.83 12.73
C THR A 187 -2.30 2.95 13.60
N SER A 188 -2.25 2.20 14.69
CA SER A 188 -1.15 2.25 15.68
C SER A 188 0.19 1.83 15.07
N THR A 189 0.92 2.80 14.54
CA THR A 189 2.22 2.65 13.87
C THR A 189 3.09 3.88 14.10
N ASP A 190 4.39 3.79 13.83
CA ASP A 190 5.35 4.90 13.90
C ASP A 190 5.00 6.06 12.95
N LEU A 191 4.23 5.80 11.91
CA LEU A 191 3.73 6.83 11.01
C LEU A 191 2.86 7.84 11.75
N ILE A 192 2.03 7.38 12.67
CA ILE A 192 1.11 8.22 13.45
C ILE A 192 1.80 8.78 14.72
N SER A 193 2.63 8.00 15.41
CA SER A 193 3.23 8.41 16.70
C SER A 193 4.05 9.71 16.64
N GLY A 194 4.64 10.04 15.48
CA GLY A 194 5.40 11.28 15.28
C GLY A 194 4.65 12.42 14.58
N SER A 195 3.35 12.28 14.33
CA SER A 195 2.59 13.25 13.52
C SER A 195 2.50 14.65 14.13
N GLY A 196 2.52 14.76 15.45
CA GLY A 196 2.46 16.03 16.18
C GLY A 196 3.73 16.89 16.12
N THR A 197 4.79 16.47 15.43
CA THR A 197 6.09 17.20 15.36
C THR A 197 6.68 17.26 13.94
N ARG A 198 5.97 16.75 12.94
CA ARG A 198 6.52 16.53 11.59
C ARG A 198 5.79 17.32 10.50
N GLN A 199 4.97 18.30 10.86
CA GLN A 199 4.21 19.06 9.87
C GLN A 199 4.94 20.39 9.50
N LEU A 200 4.30 21.21 8.69
CA LEU A 200 4.90 22.43 8.11
C LEU A 200 5.38 23.45 9.16
N THR A 201 4.60 23.59 10.25
CA THR A 201 4.88 24.51 11.37
C THR A 201 4.45 23.86 12.68
N GLU A 202 4.77 24.45 13.83
CA GLU A 202 4.39 23.92 15.15
C GLU A 202 2.87 23.93 15.36
N ASP A 203 2.18 25.00 14.94
CA ASP A 203 0.73 25.12 15.05
C ASP A 203 0.01 24.11 14.12
N VAL A 204 0.49 23.92 12.90
CA VAL A 204 -0.01 22.88 11.99
C VAL A 204 0.24 21.47 12.57
N SER A 205 1.38 21.27 13.23
CA SER A 205 1.68 20.00 13.92
C SER A 205 0.72 19.73 15.09
N ALA A 206 0.44 20.76 15.88
CA ALA A 206 -0.52 20.68 16.98
C ALA A 206 -1.95 20.38 16.46
N GLU A 207 -2.35 21.04 15.38
CA GLU A 207 -3.64 20.79 14.72
C GLU A 207 -3.73 19.36 14.18
N CYS A 208 -2.68 18.88 13.50
CA CYS A 208 -2.61 17.51 13.01
C CYS A 208 -2.79 16.49 14.14
N HIS A 209 -2.11 16.70 15.26
CA HIS A 209 -2.26 15.84 16.44
C HIS A 209 -3.67 15.88 17.00
N ARG A 210 -4.28 17.06 17.10
CA ARG A 210 -5.66 17.25 17.58
C ARG A 210 -6.66 16.51 16.70
N GLU A 211 -6.56 16.69 15.37
CA GLU A 211 -7.48 16.09 14.40
C GLU A 211 -7.35 14.56 14.39
N LEU A 212 -6.11 14.02 14.35
CA LEU A 212 -5.86 12.58 14.36
C LEU A 212 -6.30 11.91 15.67
N SER A 213 -6.12 12.60 16.82
CA SER A 213 -6.52 12.08 18.13
C SER A 213 -8.04 12.00 18.30
N ALA A 214 -8.81 12.75 17.51
CA ALA A 214 -10.27 12.70 17.49
C ALA A 214 -10.81 11.51 16.65
N LEU A 215 -9.97 10.86 15.84
CA LEU A 215 -10.36 9.73 15.02
C LEU A 215 -10.15 8.39 15.76
N PRO A 216 -11.00 7.40 15.51
CA PRO A 216 -10.86 6.09 16.15
C PRO A 216 -9.58 5.39 15.66
N ALA A 217 -8.70 5.01 16.59
CA ALA A 217 -7.51 4.23 16.32
C ALA A 217 -7.83 2.73 16.17
N GLN A 218 -6.99 2.03 15.42
CA GLN A 218 -7.09 0.58 15.23
C GLN A 218 -5.70 -0.09 15.23
N PRO A 219 -5.61 -1.40 15.53
CA PRO A 219 -4.40 -2.18 15.36
C PRO A 219 -4.14 -2.46 13.87
N THR A 220 -2.88 -2.74 13.53
CA THR A 220 -2.46 -3.11 12.16
C THR A 220 -3.15 -4.38 11.64
N ASP A 221 -3.49 -5.31 12.54
CA ASP A 221 -4.17 -6.57 12.19
C ASP A 221 -5.56 -6.33 11.59
N ASN A 222 -6.28 -5.31 12.05
CA ASN A 222 -7.59 -4.98 11.46
C ASN A 222 -7.45 -4.57 9.99
N VAL A 223 -6.45 -3.73 9.68
CA VAL A 223 -6.16 -3.33 8.30
C VAL A 223 -5.73 -4.52 7.45
N ALA A 224 -4.95 -5.43 8.04
CA ALA A 224 -4.50 -6.63 7.33
C ALA A 224 -5.63 -7.62 7.04
N GLN A 225 -6.58 -7.79 7.95
CA GLN A 225 -7.80 -8.57 7.71
C GLN A 225 -8.65 -7.92 6.61
N GLY A 226 -8.77 -6.58 6.62
CA GLY A 226 -9.40 -5.82 5.55
C GLY A 226 -8.72 -6.04 4.20
N MET A 227 -7.39 -6.09 4.15
CA MET A 227 -6.62 -6.41 2.94
C MET A 227 -6.96 -7.81 2.42
N MET A 228 -7.08 -8.80 3.29
CA MET A 228 -7.46 -10.17 2.86
C MET A 228 -8.87 -10.21 2.28
N HIS A 229 -9.81 -9.45 2.86
CA HIS A 229 -11.15 -9.32 2.31
C HIS A 229 -11.12 -8.68 0.92
N LEU A 230 -10.47 -7.53 0.79
CA LEU A 230 -10.28 -6.78 -0.47
C LEU A 230 -9.67 -7.66 -1.57
N LEU A 231 -8.59 -8.39 -1.29
CA LEU A 231 -7.94 -9.26 -2.27
C LEU A 231 -8.86 -10.39 -2.75
N LYS A 232 -9.69 -10.94 -1.87
CA LYS A 232 -10.61 -12.04 -2.20
C LYS A 232 -11.83 -11.55 -2.99
N THR A 233 -12.44 -10.44 -2.61
CA THR A 233 -13.78 -10.02 -3.05
C THR A 233 -13.83 -8.72 -3.84
N GLY A 234 -12.84 -7.80 -3.66
CA GLY A 234 -12.87 -6.46 -4.25
C GLY A 234 -12.98 -6.50 -5.78
N ALA A 235 -13.90 -5.72 -6.33
CA ALA A 235 -14.02 -5.51 -7.76
C ALA A 235 -12.86 -4.64 -8.29
N ASN A 236 -12.53 -4.76 -9.57
CA ASN A 236 -11.52 -3.90 -10.18
C ASN A 236 -11.94 -2.42 -10.09
N GLY A 237 -11.04 -1.57 -9.56
CA GLY A 237 -11.28 -0.15 -9.34
C GLY A 237 -11.94 0.19 -8.00
N SER A 238 -12.28 -0.81 -7.17
CA SER A 238 -12.93 -0.56 -5.88
C SER A 238 -11.99 0.10 -4.85
N VAL A 239 -12.58 0.97 -4.04
CA VAL A 239 -11.92 1.73 -2.97
C VAL A 239 -12.49 1.27 -1.63
N TRP A 240 -11.63 0.84 -0.72
CA TRP A 240 -12.03 0.22 0.54
C TRP A 240 -11.44 0.96 1.73
N VAL A 241 -12.25 1.12 2.78
CA VAL A 241 -11.85 1.76 4.03
C VAL A 241 -11.76 0.72 5.14
N SER A 242 -10.65 0.78 5.90
CA SER A 242 -10.46 0.03 7.15
C SER A 242 -10.16 1.01 8.26
N GLU A 243 -11.07 1.17 9.21
CA GLU A 243 -10.92 2.12 10.31
C GLU A 243 -11.63 1.68 11.60
N GLY A 244 -11.16 2.20 12.74
CA GLY A 244 -11.80 2.06 14.04
C GLY A 244 -11.98 0.63 14.54
N GLY A 245 -11.18 -0.32 14.05
CA GLY A 245 -11.29 -1.74 14.40
C GLY A 245 -12.56 -2.42 13.87
N LYS A 246 -13.27 -1.77 12.95
CA LYS A 246 -14.51 -2.29 12.34
C LYS A 246 -14.21 -3.13 11.09
N PRO A 247 -15.17 -3.96 10.62
CA PRO A 247 -15.05 -4.61 9.32
C PRO A 247 -14.80 -3.61 8.20
N VAL A 248 -13.95 -3.98 7.24
CA VAL A 248 -13.66 -3.18 6.05
C VAL A 248 -14.93 -2.98 5.22
N TYR A 249 -15.06 -1.81 4.63
CA TYR A 249 -16.21 -1.48 3.76
C TYR A 249 -15.75 -0.77 2.48
N GLU A 250 -16.51 -0.98 1.40
CA GLU A 250 -16.30 -0.31 0.12
C GLU A 250 -16.93 1.08 0.13
N VAL A 251 -16.25 2.06 -0.47
CA VAL A 251 -16.77 3.41 -0.70
C VAL A 251 -16.95 3.68 -2.18
N LEU A 252 -18.04 4.32 -2.53
CA LEU A 252 -18.31 4.78 -3.89
C LEU A 252 -17.71 6.18 -4.07
N ILE A 253 -16.86 6.33 -5.09
CA ILE A 253 -16.43 7.64 -5.56
C ILE A 253 -17.50 8.13 -6.55
N PRO A 254 -18.23 9.21 -6.26
CA PRO A 254 -19.29 9.66 -7.14
C PRO A 254 -18.73 10.17 -8.48
N ASP A 255 -19.47 9.95 -9.56
CA ASP A 255 -19.17 10.60 -10.83
C ASP A 255 -19.23 12.13 -10.66
N ARG A 256 -18.35 12.85 -11.39
CA ARG A 256 -18.28 14.32 -11.31
C ARG A 256 -19.62 15.04 -11.58
N ASN A 257 -20.50 14.40 -12.38
CA ASN A 257 -21.83 14.98 -12.65
C ASN A 257 -22.77 14.83 -11.46
N ALA A 258 -22.59 13.79 -10.63
CA ALA A 258 -23.33 13.63 -9.39
C ALA A 258 -22.86 14.59 -8.28
N MET A 259 -21.71 15.26 -8.47
CA MET A 259 -21.17 16.28 -7.54
C MET A 259 -21.66 17.68 -7.86
N LYS A 260 -22.43 17.91 -8.93
CA LYS A 260 -22.99 19.24 -9.21
C LYS A 260 -24.00 19.66 -8.15
N LYS A 261 -23.85 20.91 -7.65
CA LYS A 261 -24.85 21.56 -6.80
C LYS A 261 -26.02 22.03 -7.64
#